data_cc09996622a53bcd6a77403fb1d4a1c3
#
_entry.id   cc09996622a53bcd6a77403fb1d4a1c3
#
_cell.length_a   1.000
_cell.length_b   1.000
_cell.length_c   1.000
_cell.angle_alpha   90.00
_cell.angle_beta   90.00
_cell.angle_gamma   90.00
#
_symmetry.space_group_name_H-M   'P 1'
#
loop_
_entity.id
_entity.type
_entity.pdbx_description
1 polymer ?
#
loop_
_entity_poly.entity_id
_entity_poly.type
_entity_poly.pdbx_seq_one_letter_code
_entity_poly.pdbx_strand_id
1 'polypeptide(L)'
;MDYIVAKKDSMSVKIPIGEILYIGTMSDCPRLLQFITDNGIFEAYGKIKDFEIDMGLVFRRCHRKYLINLKRIKAIDLGTRRIIFDNSKVF
;
A
#
# COMPACT_ATOMS: atom_id res chain seq x y z
N MET A 1 -7.40 13.01 -2.64
CA MET A 1 -8.04 11.68 -2.66
C MET A 1 -8.12 11.16 -1.23
N ASP A 2 -9.31 10.87 -0.75
CA ASP A 2 -9.53 10.48 0.65
C ASP A 2 -9.69 8.98 0.83
N TYR A 3 -10.06 8.28 -0.22
CA TYR A 3 -10.26 6.83 -0.20
C TYR A 3 -10.01 6.25 -1.58
N ILE A 4 -9.84 4.94 -1.61
CA ILE A 4 -9.83 4.16 -2.84
C ILE A 4 -10.94 3.12 -2.77
N VAL A 5 -11.32 2.58 -3.93
CA VAL A 5 -12.24 1.45 -4.00
C VAL A 5 -11.46 0.22 -4.43
N ALA A 6 -11.50 -0.82 -3.62
CA ALA A 6 -10.80 -2.06 -3.88
C ALA A 6 -11.69 -3.24 -3.56
N LYS A 7 -11.26 -4.44 -3.92
CA LYS A 7 -12.05 -5.65 -3.77
C LYS A 7 -11.40 -6.63 -2.81
N LYS A 8 -12.24 -7.31 -2.07
CA LYS A 8 -11.87 -8.49 -1.32
C LYS A 8 -12.99 -9.50 -1.50
N ASP A 9 -12.67 -10.67 -2.07
CA ASP A 9 -13.63 -11.67 -2.46
C ASP A 9 -14.68 -11.07 -3.42
N SER A 10 -15.95 -11.13 -3.11
CA SER A 10 -17.02 -10.59 -3.93
C SER A 10 -17.41 -9.16 -3.55
N MET A 11 -16.74 -8.56 -2.57
CA MET A 11 -17.13 -7.25 -2.05
C MET A 11 -16.25 -6.14 -2.62
N SER A 12 -16.91 -5.05 -3.00
CA SER A 12 -16.24 -3.79 -3.36
C SER A 12 -16.30 -2.87 -2.16
N VAL A 13 -15.16 -2.38 -1.70
CA VAL A 13 -15.04 -1.69 -0.42
C VAL A 13 -14.33 -0.35 -0.61
N LYS A 14 -14.82 0.68 0.08
CA LYS A 14 -14.09 1.95 0.20
C LYS A 14 -13.05 1.82 1.29
N ILE A 15 -11.80 2.11 0.96
CA ILE A 15 -10.71 2.04 1.92
C ILE A 15 -10.16 3.44 2.11
N PRO A 16 -10.24 4.00 3.33
CA PRO A 16 -9.59 5.27 3.62
C PRO A 16 -8.09 5.19 3.38
N ILE A 17 -7.53 6.21 2.77
CA ILE A 17 -6.10 6.22 2.44
C ILE A 17 -5.24 5.98 3.68
N GLY A 18 -5.64 6.54 4.83
CA GLY A 18 -4.91 6.38 6.08
C GLY A 18 -4.82 4.94 6.60
N GLU A 19 -5.69 4.04 6.16
CA GLU A 19 -5.65 2.64 6.56
C GLU A 19 -4.67 1.81 5.72
N ILE A 20 -4.18 2.36 4.62
CA ILE A 20 -3.27 1.64 3.73
C ILE A 20 -1.85 1.78 4.26
N LEU A 21 -1.19 0.65 4.49
CA LEU A 21 0.20 0.61 4.91
C LEU A 21 1.13 0.69 3.70
N TYR A 22 0.87 -0.13 2.71
CA TYR A 22 1.62 -0.09 1.45
C TYR A 22 0.81 -0.71 0.31
N ILE A 23 1.24 -0.40 -0.90
CA ILE A 23 0.64 -0.87 -2.14
C ILE A 23 1.72 -1.62 -2.91
N GLY A 24 1.39 -2.81 -3.40
CA GLY A 24 2.32 -3.62 -4.17
C GLY A 24 1.75 -4.08 -5.49
N THR A 25 2.63 -4.44 -6.40
CA THR A 25 2.26 -5.11 -7.65
C THR A 25 2.63 -6.58 -7.58
N MET A 26 1.89 -7.42 -8.27
CA MET A 26 2.21 -8.83 -8.38
C MET A 26 3.07 -9.08 -9.63
N SER A 27 4.03 -9.99 -9.53
CA SER A 27 4.96 -10.26 -10.63
C SER A 27 4.28 -10.83 -11.87
N ASP A 28 3.28 -11.68 -11.65
CA ASP A 28 2.54 -12.35 -12.73
C ASP A 28 1.33 -11.55 -13.22
N CYS A 29 0.96 -10.49 -12.51
CA CYS A 29 -0.15 -9.62 -12.89
C CYS A 29 0.17 -8.19 -12.46
N PRO A 30 1.02 -7.46 -13.22
CA PRO A 30 1.51 -6.13 -12.80
C PRO A 30 0.44 -5.06 -12.76
N ARG A 31 -0.73 -5.29 -13.37
CA ARG A 31 -1.86 -4.36 -13.30
C ARG A 31 -2.78 -4.61 -12.14
N LEU A 32 -2.59 -5.70 -11.42
CA LEU A 32 -3.37 -5.99 -10.22
C LEU A 32 -2.59 -5.49 -9.02
N LEU A 33 -3.09 -4.46 -8.39
CA LEU A 33 -2.46 -3.86 -7.20
C LEU A 33 -3.04 -4.49 -5.95
N GLN A 34 -2.17 -4.75 -4.98
CA GLN A 34 -2.55 -5.17 -3.65
C GLN A 34 -2.40 -4.02 -2.68
N PHE A 35 -3.43 -3.80 -1.88
CA PHE A 35 -3.46 -2.77 -0.85
C PHE A 35 -3.42 -3.45 0.50
N ILE A 36 -2.30 -3.35 1.17
CA ILE A 36 -2.11 -3.95 2.49
C ILE A 36 -2.54 -2.92 3.52
N THR A 37 -3.57 -3.28 4.29
CA THR A 37 -4.22 -2.37 5.23
C THR A 37 -4.27 -2.95 6.62
N ASP A 38 -4.78 -2.15 7.58
CA ASP A 38 -5.04 -2.63 8.94
C ASP A 38 -6.03 -3.79 8.97
N ASN A 39 -6.91 -3.88 7.97
CA ASN A 39 -8.02 -4.83 7.95
C ASN A 39 -7.85 -5.93 6.91
N GLY A 40 -6.65 -6.13 6.41
CA GLY A 40 -6.35 -7.19 5.45
C GLY A 40 -5.84 -6.67 4.11
N ILE A 41 -5.87 -7.55 3.13
CA ILE A 41 -5.35 -7.28 1.79
C ILE A 41 -6.53 -7.14 0.84
N PHE A 42 -6.54 -6.04 0.09
CA PHE A 42 -7.54 -5.75 -0.92
C PHE A 42 -6.86 -5.60 -2.27
N GLU A 43 -7.62 -5.73 -3.34
CA GLU A 43 -7.08 -5.70 -4.69
C GLU A 43 -7.86 -4.74 -5.57
N ALA A 44 -7.16 -4.10 -6.50
CA ALA A 44 -7.78 -3.30 -7.56
C ALA A 44 -6.86 -3.25 -8.76
N TYR A 45 -7.44 -3.19 -9.94
CA TYR A 45 -6.65 -2.97 -11.14
C TYR A 45 -6.21 -1.52 -11.23
N GLY A 46 -4.99 -1.32 -11.70
CA GLY A 46 -4.43 0.02 -11.87
C GLY A 46 -2.94 -0.05 -12.07
N LYS A 47 -2.32 1.12 -12.15
CA LYS A 47 -0.87 1.25 -12.27
C LYS A 47 -0.33 1.91 -11.02
N ILE A 48 0.70 1.31 -10.45
CA ILE A 48 1.34 1.85 -9.25
C ILE A 48 1.84 3.28 -9.47
N LYS A 49 2.29 3.58 -10.68
CA LYS A 49 2.77 4.91 -11.04
C LYS A 49 1.70 5.99 -10.92
N ASP A 50 0.45 5.66 -11.23
CA ASP A 50 -0.66 6.61 -11.11
C ASP A 50 -0.91 6.96 -9.65
N PHE A 51 -0.85 5.97 -8.76
CA PHE A 51 -0.98 6.19 -7.32
C PHE A 51 0.20 7.00 -6.76
N GLU A 52 1.41 6.75 -7.28
CA GLU A 52 2.58 7.52 -6.88
C GLU A 52 2.41 9.01 -7.21
N ILE A 53 1.87 9.32 -8.38
CA ILE A 53 1.61 10.70 -8.80
C ILE A 53 0.52 11.34 -7.94
N ASP A 54 -0.60 10.62 -7.75
CA ASP A 54 -1.77 11.16 -7.05
C ASP A 54 -1.53 11.33 -5.55
N MET A 55 -0.70 10.48 -4.95
CA MET A 55 -0.51 10.43 -3.50
C MET A 55 0.95 10.62 -3.08
N GLY A 56 1.74 11.30 -3.90
CA GLY A 56 3.19 11.44 -3.70
C GLY A 56 3.63 12.15 -2.44
N LEU A 57 2.73 12.88 -1.75
CA LEU A 57 3.04 13.51 -0.46
C LEU A 57 2.92 12.54 0.71
N VAL A 58 2.18 11.46 0.55
CA VAL A 58 1.91 10.49 1.62
C VAL A 58 2.62 9.17 1.35
N PHE A 59 2.64 8.75 0.11
CA PHE A 59 3.25 7.50 -0.31
C PHE A 59 4.56 7.75 -1.04
N ARG A 60 5.56 6.94 -0.76
CA ARG A 60 6.86 7.02 -1.40
C ARG A 60 7.22 5.68 -2.01
N ARG A 61 7.78 5.71 -3.21
CA ARG A 61 8.29 4.50 -3.86
C ARG A 61 9.54 4.04 -3.12
N CYS A 62 9.47 2.88 -2.47
CA CYS A 62 10.63 2.27 -1.80
C CYS A 62 11.25 1.16 -2.63
N HIS A 63 10.53 0.69 -3.63
CA HIS A 63 10.96 -0.34 -4.56
C HIS A 63 10.10 -0.17 -5.81
N ARG A 64 10.59 -0.61 -6.97
CA ARG A 64 9.83 -0.44 -8.22
C ARG A 64 8.41 -1.05 -8.15
N LYS A 65 8.18 -1.99 -7.25
CA LYS A 65 6.91 -2.67 -7.08
C LYS A 65 6.09 -2.20 -5.89
N TYR A 66 6.62 -1.28 -5.07
CA TYR A 66 5.98 -0.94 -3.79
C TYR A 66 5.95 0.55 -3.53
N LEU A 67 4.78 1.02 -3.03
CA LEU A 67 4.60 2.35 -2.47
C LEU A 67 4.30 2.21 -0.99
N ILE A 68 5.05 2.91 -0.15
CA ILE A 68 4.89 2.85 1.31
C ILE A 68 4.23 4.13 1.80
N ASN A 69 3.26 3.98 2.70
CA ASN A 69 2.64 5.10 3.38
C ASN A 69 3.57 5.63 4.47
N LEU A 70 4.16 6.78 4.23
CA LEU A 70 5.14 7.37 5.15
C LEU A 70 4.54 7.72 6.51
N LYS A 71 3.25 8.05 6.55
CA LYS A 71 2.57 8.42 7.80
C LYS A 71 2.33 7.23 8.73
N ARG A 72 2.42 6.02 8.21
CA ARG A 72 2.17 4.81 9.00
C ARG A 72 3.46 4.14 9.48
N ILE A 73 4.62 4.65 9.09
CA ILE A 73 5.91 4.10 9.52
C ILE A 73 6.16 4.49 10.97
N LYS A 74 6.39 3.49 11.82
CA LYS A 74 6.81 3.68 13.21
C LYS A 74 8.33 3.68 13.34
N ALA A 75 8.98 2.74 12.65
CA ALA A 75 10.42 2.56 12.74
C ALA A 75 10.99 1.90 11.49
N ILE A 76 12.27 2.11 11.26
CA ILE A 76 13.01 1.44 10.20
C ILE A 76 14.19 0.75 10.86
N ASP A 77 14.27 -0.56 10.70
CA ASP A 77 15.38 -1.36 11.20
C ASP A 77 16.43 -1.46 10.10
N LEU A 78 17.49 -0.69 10.22
CA LEU A 78 18.55 -0.65 9.23
C LEU A 78 19.39 -1.93 9.22
N GLY A 79 19.45 -2.62 10.32
CA GLY A 79 20.19 -3.88 10.43
C GLY A 79 19.56 -5.00 9.65
N THR A 80 18.24 -5.14 9.77
CA THR A 80 17.47 -6.17 9.08
C THR A 80 16.81 -5.67 7.79
N ARG A 81 16.89 -4.37 7.51
CA ARG A 81 16.27 -3.71 6.37
C ARG A 81 14.75 -3.90 6.34
N ARG A 82 14.12 -3.70 7.51
CA ARG A 82 12.68 -3.85 7.65
C ARG A 82 12.04 -2.52 8.03
N ILE A 83 10.82 -2.34 7.54
CA ILE A 83 9.98 -1.22 7.92
C ILE A 83 8.91 -1.73 8.87
N ILE A 84 8.79 -1.08 10.02
CA ILE A 84 7.81 -1.45 11.03
C ILE A 84 6.74 -0.37 11.05
N PHE A 85 5.50 -0.77 10.82
CA PHE A 85 4.36 0.13 10.84
C PHE A 85 3.83 0.33 12.25
N ASP A 86 3.02 1.37 12.44
CA ASP A 86 2.48 1.71 13.75
C ASP A 86 1.52 0.66 14.33
N ASN A 87 1.00 -0.25 13.50
CA ASN A 87 0.20 -1.38 13.93
C ASN A 87 1.03 -2.65 14.17
N SER A 88 2.35 -2.53 14.18
CA SER A 88 3.32 -3.61 14.38
C SER A 88 3.49 -4.58 13.20
N LYS A 89 2.81 -4.34 12.07
CA LYS A 89 3.07 -5.10 10.86
C LYS A 89 4.43 -4.69 10.29
N VAL A 90 5.08 -5.62 9.59
CA VAL A 90 6.44 -5.47 9.08
C VAL A 90 6.44 -5.61 7.56
N PHE A 91 7.22 -4.73 6.93
CA PHE A 91 7.46 -4.81 5.49
C PHE A 91 8.88 -5.31 5.23
#